data_e46fa7f0e20a0e30fe528882564b6771
#
_entry.id   e46fa7f0e20a0e30fe528882564b6771
#
_cell.length_a   1.000
_cell.length_b   1.000
_cell.length_c   1.000
_cell.angle_alpha   90.00
_cell.angle_beta   90.00
_cell.angle_gamma   90.00
#
_symmetry.space_group_name_H-M   'P 1'
#
loop_
_entity.id
_entity.type
_entity.pdbx_description
1 polymer ?
#
loop_
_entity_poly.entity_id
_entity_poly.type
_entity_poly.pdbx_seq_one_letter_code
_entity_poly.pdbx_strand_id
1 'polypeptide(L)'
;MLLRINILAEKARARMSSRYRRAVAPERGMLIAGRAMAEEYRKHWLIKDKREPNRFVRAGSGTRRTHFWRQIAMSLRLVSTKGNSVDLRVGDRRFRQKLFGGPILPKVAKMLTIPVHPFAYARTAAEVELLQGADLMIRRTRGNRLVLGLWRAKRWVSFFLLRYSVFQRPWPGTLPPEGLPRKAFMRAFWEWLEGARKRT
;
A
#
# COMPACT_ATOMS: atom_id res chain seq x y z
N MET A 1 54.76 25.81 -5.43
CA MET A 1 53.37 26.20 -5.81
C MET A 1 52.81 25.35 -6.96
N LEU A 2 53.55 25.09 -8.03
CA LEU A 2 53.15 24.28 -9.20
C LEU A 2 52.76 22.82 -8.88
N LEU A 3 53.46 22.16 -7.94
CA LEU A 3 53.16 20.78 -7.57
C LEU A 3 51.78 20.61 -6.91
N ARG A 4 51.31 21.59 -6.10
CA ARG A 4 49.97 21.54 -5.46
C ARG A 4 48.84 21.68 -6.50
N ILE A 5 49.04 22.45 -7.56
CA ILE A 5 48.07 22.66 -8.64
C ILE A 5 47.89 21.37 -9.44
N ASN A 6 48.97 20.67 -9.76
CA ASN A 6 48.92 19.38 -10.45
C ASN A 6 48.20 18.31 -9.69
N ILE A 7 48.45 18.18 -8.38
CA ILE A 7 47.75 17.21 -7.50
C ILE A 7 46.21 17.49 -7.43
N LEU A 8 45.84 18.78 -7.39
CA LEU A 8 44.43 19.16 -7.42
C LEU A 8 43.76 18.85 -8.76
N ALA A 9 44.50 19.09 -9.88
CA ALA A 9 44.03 18.78 -11.24
C ALA A 9 43.88 17.26 -11.45
N GLU A 10 44.83 16.45 -10.98
CA GLU A 10 44.74 15.00 -11.05
C GLU A 10 43.58 14.43 -10.19
N LYS A 11 43.39 14.92 -8.98
CA LYS A 11 42.23 14.55 -8.14
C LYS A 11 40.91 14.98 -8.79
N ALA A 12 40.84 16.14 -9.42
CA ALA A 12 39.67 16.59 -10.15
C ALA A 12 39.41 15.71 -11.39
N ARG A 13 40.44 15.41 -12.21
CA ARG A 13 40.34 14.48 -13.35
C ARG A 13 39.88 13.07 -12.89
N ALA A 14 40.47 12.54 -11.83
CA ALA A 14 40.09 11.24 -11.28
C ALA A 14 38.60 11.23 -10.83
N ARG A 15 38.14 12.30 -10.19
CA ARG A 15 36.73 12.46 -9.82
C ARG A 15 35.81 12.56 -11.04
N MET A 16 36.18 13.34 -12.03
CA MET A 16 35.43 13.47 -13.29
C MET A 16 35.36 12.14 -14.04
N SER A 17 36.48 11.41 -14.16
CA SER A 17 36.52 10.12 -14.84
C SER A 17 35.67 9.05 -14.08
N SER A 18 35.65 9.10 -12.77
CA SER A 18 34.80 8.20 -11.98
C SER A 18 33.32 8.53 -12.09
N ARG A 19 32.96 9.82 -12.14
CA ARG A 19 31.58 10.27 -12.41
C ARG A 19 31.13 9.88 -13.82
N TYR A 20 32.00 10.07 -14.80
CA TYR A 20 31.72 9.67 -16.20
C TYR A 20 31.46 8.17 -16.30
N ARG A 21 32.33 7.33 -15.74
CA ARG A 21 32.13 5.88 -15.73
C ARG A 21 30.83 5.46 -15.05
N ARG A 22 30.42 6.12 -13.95
CA ARG A 22 29.14 5.88 -13.30
C ARG A 22 27.97 6.33 -14.18
N ALA A 23 28.08 7.48 -14.84
CA ALA A 23 27.04 7.97 -15.72
C ALA A 23 26.82 7.07 -16.96
N VAL A 24 27.89 6.45 -17.47
CA VAL A 24 27.80 5.51 -18.59
C VAL A 24 27.17 4.17 -18.18
N ALA A 25 27.30 3.74 -16.92
CA ALA A 25 26.69 2.52 -16.39
C ALA A 25 25.77 2.83 -15.19
N PRO A 26 24.62 3.47 -15.40
CA PRO A 26 23.77 3.99 -14.33
C PRO A 26 22.99 2.92 -13.57
N GLU A 27 22.99 1.66 -14.01
CA GLU A 27 22.14 0.59 -13.46
C GLU A 27 22.25 0.44 -11.94
N ARG A 28 23.47 0.47 -11.39
CA ARG A 28 23.68 0.41 -9.96
C ARG A 28 23.13 1.63 -9.23
N GLY A 29 23.26 2.82 -9.81
CA GLY A 29 22.70 4.05 -9.29
C GLY A 29 21.17 4.03 -9.30
N MET A 30 20.61 3.54 -10.39
CA MET A 30 19.17 3.36 -10.54
C MET A 30 18.61 2.38 -9.51
N LEU A 31 19.34 1.28 -9.22
CA LEU A 31 18.95 0.33 -8.18
C LEU A 31 18.93 0.98 -6.79
N ILE A 32 19.97 1.74 -6.44
CA ILE A 32 20.08 2.45 -5.16
C ILE A 32 18.96 3.48 -5.03
N ALA A 33 18.76 4.29 -6.07
CA ALA A 33 17.72 5.31 -6.12
C ALA A 33 16.31 4.70 -6.06
N GLY A 34 16.09 3.60 -6.78
CA GLY A 34 14.84 2.84 -6.75
C GLY A 34 14.50 2.28 -5.36
N ARG A 35 15.51 1.79 -4.64
CA ARG A 35 15.33 1.37 -3.24
C ARG A 35 14.94 2.53 -2.33
N ALA A 36 15.61 3.68 -2.46
CA ALA A 36 15.26 4.88 -1.69
C ALA A 36 13.83 5.35 -1.97
N MET A 37 13.42 5.34 -3.23
CA MET A 37 12.04 5.63 -3.64
C MET A 37 11.04 4.63 -3.03
N ALA A 38 11.34 3.33 -3.08
CA ALA A 38 10.51 2.29 -2.51
C ALA A 38 10.33 2.44 -0.99
N GLU A 39 11.39 2.85 -0.28
CA GLU A 39 11.31 3.12 1.16
C GLU A 39 10.37 4.28 1.50
N GLU A 40 10.32 5.34 0.69
CA GLU A 40 9.37 6.43 0.90
C GLU A 40 7.91 5.98 0.72
N TYR A 41 7.63 5.10 -0.27
CA TYR A 41 6.31 4.48 -0.42
C TYR A 41 5.96 3.62 0.80
N ARG A 42 6.89 2.79 1.28
CA ARG A 42 6.67 1.93 2.47
C ARG A 42 6.38 2.77 3.71
N LYS A 43 7.19 3.80 3.97
CA LYS A 43 6.97 4.72 5.10
C LYS A 43 5.59 5.35 5.06
N HIS A 44 5.18 5.86 3.90
CA HIS A 44 3.85 6.46 3.72
C HIS A 44 2.74 5.48 4.11
N TRP A 45 2.76 4.24 3.58
CA TRP A 45 1.73 3.25 3.88
C TRP A 45 1.77 2.76 5.33
N LEU A 46 2.95 2.63 5.94
CA LEU A 46 3.05 2.27 7.36
C LEU A 46 2.49 3.38 8.27
N ILE A 47 2.74 4.65 7.94
CA ILE A 47 2.14 5.79 8.66
C ILE A 47 0.62 5.76 8.48
N LYS A 48 0.13 5.50 7.26
CA LYS A 48 -1.29 5.40 6.95
C LYS A 48 -1.95 4.24 7.72
N ASP A 49 -1.30 3.10 7.84
CA ASP A 49 -1.80 1.96 8.63
C ASP A 49 -2.02 2.30 10.11
N LYS A 50 -1.14 3.14 10.67
CA LYS A 50 -1.28 3.63 12.04
C LYS A 50 -2.39 4.66 12.19
N ARG A 51 -2.52 5.59 11.23
CA ARG A 51 -3.42 6.74 11.30
C ARG A 51 -4.85 6.43 10.87
N GLU A 52 -5.02 5.48 9.97
CA GLU A 52 -6.31 5.13 9.36
C GLU A 52 -6.72 3.68 9.69
N PRO A 53 -7.03 3.37 10.97
CA PRO A 53 -7.64 2.11 11.31
C PRO A 53 -9.02 2.00 10.64
N ASN A 54 -9.52 0.78 10.47
CA ASN A 54 -10.87 0.61 9.91
C ASN A 54 -11.92 1.32 10.78
N ARG A 55 -13.09 1.61 10.17
CA ARG A 55 -14.18 2.38 10.82
C ARG A 55 -14.64 1.83 12.17
N PHE A 56 -14.61 0.49 12.35
CA PHE A 56 -15.07 -0.13 13.57
C PHE A 56 -14.05 -0.01 14.72
N VAL A 57 -12.75 -0.07 14.41
CA VAL A 57 -11.70 0.22 15.39
C VAL A 57 -11.77 1.66 15.86
N ARG A 58 -12.03 2.62 14.94
CA ARG A 58 -12.24 4.04 15.30
C ARG A 58 -13.43 4.25 16.24
N ALA A 59 -14.48 3.47 16.07
CA ALA A 59 -15.67 3.52 16.93
C ALA A 59 -15.47 2.82 18.28
N GLY A 60 -14.26 2.39 18.62
CA GLY A 60 -13.97 1.73 19.91
C GLY A 60 -14.57 0.33 20.08
N SER A 61 -14.99 -0.29 18.99
CA SER A 61 -15.74 -1.55 19.01
C SER A 61 -14.90 -2.81 19.20
N GLY A 62 -13.59 -2.68 19.51
CA GLY A 62 -12.71 -3.83 19.77
C GLY A 62 -12.45 -4.75 18.56
N THR A 63 -12.77 -4.31 17.35
CA THR A 63 -12.62 -5.13 16.17
C THR A 63 -11.17 -5.30 15.74
N ARG A 64 -10.88 -6.47 15.17
CA ARG A 64 -9.55 -6.81 14.64
C ARG A 64 -9.09 -5.81 13.60
N ARG A 65 -7.84 -5.33 13.75
CA ARG A 65 -7.16 -4.55 12.72
C ARG A 65 -6.80 -5.44 11.54
N THR A 66 -7.09 -5.00 10.32
CA THR A 66 -6.73 -5.74 9.09
C THR A 66 -5.31 -5.47 8.62
N HIS A 67 -4.67 -4.41 9.11
CA HIS A 67 -3.32 -3.98 8.70
C HIS A 67 -3.16 -3.93 7.17
N PHE A 68 -4.17 -3.42 6.48
CA PHE A 68 -4.22 -3.39 5.02
C PHE A 68 -3.01 -2.65 4.43
N TRP A 69 -2.74 -1.44 4.91
CA TRP A 69 -1.64 -0.63 4.38
C TRP A 69 -0.26 -1.22 4.68
N ARG A 70 -0.11 -1.88 5.82
CA ARG A 70 1.10 -2.64 6.15
C ARG A 70 1.32 -3.78 5.16
N GLN A 71 0.27 -4.53 4.79
CA GLN A 71 0.36 -5.59 3.79
C GLN A 71 0.74 -5.04 2.42
N ILE A 72 0.20 -3.88 2.02
CA ILE A 72 0.59 -3.17 0.80
C ILE A 72 2.08 -2.81 0.84
N ALA A 73 2.56 -2.20 1.94
CA ALA A 73 3.97 -1.84 2.11
C ALA A 73 4.91 -3.05 1.97
N MET A 74 4.52 -4.19 2.55
CA MET A 74 5.29 -5.45 2.47
C MET A 74 5.26 -6.09 1.09
N SER A 75 4.23 -5.84 0.29
CA SER A 75 4.07 -6.38 -1.07
C SER A 75 4.84 -5.58 -2.13
N LEU A 76 5.40 -4.41 -1.76
CA LEU A 76 6.17 -3.57 -2.69
C LEU A 76 7.54 -4.21 -2.99
N ARG A 77 7.81 -4.43 -4.26
CA ARG A 77 9.07 -4.98 -4.76
C ARG A 77 9.65 -4.12 -5.86
N LEU A 78 10.96 -4.02 -5.89
CA LEU A 78 11.70 -3.53 -7.05
C LEU A 78 11.84 -4.71 -8.01
N VAL A 79 11.32 -4.57 -9.23
CA VAL A 79 11.21 -5.67 -10.19
C VAL A 79 12.38 -5.69 -11.15
N SER A 80 12.69 -4.54 -11.73
CA SER A 80 13.79 -4.43 -12.67
C SER A 80 14.39 -3.03 -12.72
N THR A 81 15.64 -2.98 -13.14
CA THR A 81 16.31 -1.77 -13.57
C THR A 81 16.80 -2.05 -14.99
N LYS A 82 16.08 -1.56 -15.99
CA LYS A 82 16.52 -1.67 -17.40
C LYS A 82 16.92 -0.30 -17.90
N GLY A 83 18.19 -0.15 -18.27
CA GLY A 83 18.72 1.13 -18.75
C GLY A 83 18.50 2.25 -17.72
N ASN A 84 17.72 3.26 -18.11
CA ASN A 84 17.44 4.45 -17.30
C ASN A 84 16.09 4.39 -16.56
N SER A 85 15.50 3.23 -16.37
CA SER A 85 14.20 3.05 -15.69
C SER A 85 14.29 2.16 -14.47
N VAL A 86 13.37 2.40 -13.53
CA VAL A 86 13.19 1.57 -12.32
C VAL A 86 11.72 1.23 -12.20
N ASP A 87 11.43 -0.06 -12.15
CA ASP A 87 10.07 -0.57 -12.01
C ASP A 87 9.80 -1.00 -10.57
N LEU A 88 8.84 -0.35 -9.94
CA LEU A 88 8.30 -0.73 -8.64
C LEU A 88 6.95 -1.43 -8.84
N ARG A 89 6.77 -2.59 -8.22
CA ARG A 89 5.53 -3.36 -8.31
C ARG A 89 4.94 -3.61 -6.93
N VAL A 90 3.66 -3.28 -6.78
CA VAL A 90 2.85 -3.69 -5.63
C VAL A 90 2.19 -5.03 -5.97
N GLY A 91 2.48 -6.06 -5.20
CA GLY A 91 1.97 -7.42 -5.46
C GLY A 91 0.51 -7.63 -5.00
N ASP A 92 0.01 -6.83 -4.08
CA ASP A 92 -1.34 -6.96 -3.54
C ASP A 92 -2.39 -6.44 -4.55
N ARG A 93 -3.24 -7.35 -5.04
CA ARG A 93 -4.30 -7.03 -6.04
C ARG A 93 -5.32 -6.01 -5.53
N ARG A 94 -5.55 -5.94 -4.21
CA ARG A 94 -6.51 -5.00 -3.60
C ARG A 94 -6.04 -3.55 -3.72
N PHE A 95 -4.73 -3.33 -3.91
CA PHE A 95 -4.16 -1.99 -4.07
C PHE A 95 -4.72 -1.27 -5.30
N ARG A 96 -4.84 -1.98 -6.44
CA ARG A 96 -5.41 -1.43 -7.67
C ARG A 96 -6.81 -0.86 -7.42
N GLN A 97 -7.64 -1.61 -6.67
CA GLN A 97 -9.00 -1.19 -6.35
C GLN A 97 -9.02 0.08 -5.46
N LYS A 98 -8.05 0.20 -4.55
CA LYS A 98 -7.92 1.41 -3.71
C LYS A 98 -7.41 2.61 -4.49
N LEU A 99 -6.54 2.40 -5.46
CA LEU A 99 -5.92 3.46 -6.25
C LEU A 99 -6.89 4.03 -7.28
N PHE A 100 -7.56 3.18 -8.05
CA PHE A 100 -8.40 3.58 -9.18
C PHE A 100 -9.90 3.53 -8.88
N GLY A 101 -10.29 2.85 -7.81
CA GLY A 101 -11.69 2.58 -7.54
C GLY A 101 -12.28 1.57 -8.54
N GLY A 102 -13.59 1.67 -8.72
CA GLY A 102 -14.32 0.85 -9.68
C GLY A 102 -15.34 -0.09 -9.04
N PRO A 103 -16.06 -0.87 -9.85
CA PRO A 103 -17.06 -1.81 -9.37
C PRO A 103 -16.41 -3.02 -8.67
N ILE A 104 -16.99 -3.43 -7.57
CA ILE A 104 -16.70 -4.69 -6.89
C ILE A 104 -17.90 -5.60 -7.12
N LEU A 105 -17.66 -6.73 -7.77
CA LEU A 105 -18.65 -7.75 -8.05
C LEU A 105 -18.35 -9.01 -7.26
N PRO A 106 -19.38 -9.80 -6.90
CA PRO A 106 -19.17 -11.10 -6.31
C PRO A 106 -18.52 -12.04 -7.33
N LYS A 107 -17.59 -12.89 -6.87
CA LYS A 107 -16.88 -13.84 -7.76
C LYS A 107 -17.51 -15.23 -7.76
N VAL A 108 -17.97 -15.68 -6.62
CA VAL A 108 -18.51 -17.03 -6.41
C VAL A 108 -19.96 -16.98 -5.95
N ALA A 109 -20.24 -16.14 -4.95
CA ALA A 109 -21.60 -15.97 -4.42
C ALA A 109 -22.45 -15.08 -5.32
N LYS A 110 -23.78 -15.19 -5.24
CA LYS A 110 -24.72 -14.33 -5.98
C LYS A 110 -24.66 -12.87 -5.51
N MET A 111 -24.26 -12.61 -4.28
CA MET A 111 -24.22 -11.27 -3.68
C MET A 111 -22.97 -11.06 -2.83
N LEU A 112 -22.55 -9.81 -2.74
CA LEU A 112 -21.49 -9.38 -1.81
C LEU A 112 -22.05 -9.30 -0.39
N THR A 113 -21.29 -9.81 0.58
CA THR A 113 -21.56 -9.66 2.01
C THR A 113 -20.72 -8.50 2.56
N ILE A 114 -21.34 -7.37 2.85
CA ILE A 114 -20.67 -6.17 3.37
C ILE A 114 -20.90 -6.13 4.89
N PRO A 115 -19.86 -6.23 5.72
CA PRO A 115 -20.03 -6.22 7.16
C PRO A 115 -20.59 -4.87 7.63
N VAL A 116 -21.69 -4.91 8.39
CA VAL A 116 -22.32 -3.76 9.02
C VAL A 116 -22.22 -3.81 10.54
N HIS A 117 -21.96 -4.98 11.09
CA HIS A 117 -21.73 -5.19 12.52
C HIS A 117 -20.24 -5.37 12.83
N PRO A 118 -19.70 -4.80 13.92
CA PRO A 118 -18.29 -4.94 14.29
C PRO A 118 -17.81 -6.39 14.36
N PHE A 119 -18.62 -7.27 14.88
CA PHE A 119 -18.31 -8.71 15.00
C PHE A 119 -18.13 -9.39 13.65
N ALA A 120 -18.82 -8.94 12.60
CA ALA A 120 -18.73 -9.50 11.24
C ALA A 120 -17.54 -8.97 10.43
N TYR A 121 -16.83 -7.96 10.95
CA TYR A 121 -15.71 -7.37 10.23
C TYR A 121 -14.53 -8.34 10.15
N ALA A 122 -13.95 -8.48 8.95
CA ALA A 122 -12.89 -9.44 8.61
C ALA A 122 -13.27 -10.92 8.87
N ARG A 123 -14.56 -11.23 8.82
CA ARG A 123 -15.10 -12.60 8.88
C ARG A 123 -16.02 -12.86 7.71
N THR A 124 -16.08 -14.11 7.28
CA THR A 124 -17.08 -14.61 6.34
C THR A 124 -18.40 -14.84 7.02
N ALA A 125 -19.49 -15.04 6.26
CA ALA A 125 -20.80 -15.39 6.82
C ALA A 125 -20.72 -16.74 7.59
N ALA A 126 -20.08 -17.74 7.00
CA ALA A 126 -19.89 -19.05 7.62
C ALA A 126 -19.13 -18.99 8.96
N GLU A 127 -18.07 -18.16 9.04
CA GLU A 127 -17.35 -17.94 10.30
C GLU A 127 -18.21 -17.26 11.35
N VAL A 128 -19.11 -16.34 10.94
CA VAL A 128 -20.07 -15.71 11.87
C VAL A 128 -21.10 -16.72 12.36
N GLU A 129 -21.65 -17.56 11.48
CA GLU A 129 -22.57 -18.65 11.83
C GLU A 129 -21.95 -19.61 12.84
N LEU A 130 -20.75 -20.09 12.55
CA LEU A 130 -19.99 -20.98 13.43
C LEU A 130 -19.78 -20.35 14.83
N LEU A 131 -19.35 -19.10 14.88
CA LEU A 131 -19.06 -18.40 16.13
C LEU A 131 -20.32 -17.99 16.91
N GLN A 132 -21.46 -17.83 16.23
CA GLN A 132 -22.74 -17.53 16.86
C GLN A 132 -23.52 -18.80 17.27
N GLY A 133 -23.10 -19.97 16.76
CA GLY A 133 -23.82 -21.24 16.97
C GLY A 133 -25.21 -21.25 16.35
N ALA A 134 -25.46 -20.44 15.32
CA ALA A 134 -26.77 -20.30 14.68
C ALA A 134 -26.62 -19.85 13.22
N ASP A 135 -27.52 -20.35 12.37
CA ASP A 135 -27.57 -19.99 10.97
C ASP A 135 -28.00 -18.52 10.76
N LEU A 136 -27.38 -17.84 9.84
CA LEU A 136 -27.77 -16.50 9.44
C LEU A 136 -28.91 -16.55 8.44
N MET A 137 -29.93 -15.72 8.65
CA MET A 137 -31.10 -15.61 7.80
C MET A 137 -31.06 -14.32 6.97
N ILE A 138 -31.63 -14.38 5.76
CA ILE A 138 -31.79 -13.20 4.91
C ILE A 138 -33.09 -12.51 5.28
N ARG A 139 -33.03 -11.22 5.53
CA ARG A 139 -34.19 -10.37 5.79
C ARG A 139 -34.17 -9.12 4.93
N ARG A 140 -35.34 -8.70 4.46
CA ARG A 140 -35.54 -7.42 3.82
C ARG A 140 -35.93 -6.37 4.86
N THR A 141 -35.18 -5.28 4.94
CA THR A 141 -35.48 -4.15 5.83
C THR A 141 -36.59 -3.27 5.24
N ARG A 142 -37.19 -2.39 6.06
CA ARG A 142 -38.19 -1.39 5.58
C ARG A 142 -37.70 -0.54 4.42
N GLY A 143 -36.39 -0.26 4.35
CA GLY A 143 -35.76 0.46 3.23
C GLY A 143 -35.39 -0.44 2.05
N ASN A 144 -36.04 -1.59 1.86
CA ASN A 144 -35.83 -2.55 0.76
C ASN A 144 -34.38 -3.06 0.62
N ARG A 145 -33.59 -3.06 1.70
CA ARG A 145 -32.22 -3.57 1.73
C ARG A 145 -32.23 -5.01 2.22
N LEU A 146 -31.49 -5.88 1.52
CA LEU A 146 -31.29 -7.25 1.96
C LEU A 146 -30.15 -7.27 2.99
N VAL A 147 -30.43 -7.87 4.15
CA VAL A 147 -29.45 -8.04 5.24
C VAL A 147 -29.37 -9.50 5.64
N LEU A 148 -28.19 -9.94 6.05
CA LEU A 148 -27.94 -11.26 6.60
C LEU A 148 -27.68 -11.08 8.10
N GLY A 149 -28.43 -11.80 8.94
CA GLY A 149 -28.40 -11.65 10.39
C GLY A 149 -29.14 -12.75 11.09
N LEU A 150 -29.33 -12.62 12.40
CA LEU A 150 -30.09 -13.56 13.20
C LEU A 150 -30.91 -12.86 14.31
N TRP A 151 -31.88 -13.56 14.84
CA TRP A 151 -32.62 -13.13 16.01
C TRP A 151 -31.84 -13.45 17.29
N ARG A 152 -31.67 -12.45 18.15
CA ARG A 152 -31.06 -12.61 19.48
C ARG A 152 -31.89 -11.90 20.52
N ALA A 153 -32.33 -12.65 21.53
CA ALA A 153 -33.17 -12.10 22.58
C ALA A 153 -34.35 -11.26 22.06
N LYS A 154 -35.11 -11.77 21.11
CA LYS A 154 -36.25 -11.11 20.43
C LYS A 154 -35.88 -9.86 19.59
N ARG A 155 -34.59 -9.59 19.36
CA ARG A 155 -34.12 -8.47 18.52
C ARG A 155 -33.38 -9.01 17.32
N TRP A 156 -33.58 -8.37 16.14
CA TRP A 156 -32.84 -8.68 14.94
C TRP A 156 -31.47 -8.02 14.97
N VAL A 157 -30.44 -8.82 14.82
CA VAL A 157 -29.04 -8.32 14.67
C VAL A 157 -28.58 -8.55 13.25
N SER A 158 -28.30 -7.46 12.52
CA SER A 158 -27.78 -7.52 11.14
C SER A 158 -26.26 -7.56 11.18
N PHE A 159 -25.64 -8.59 10.60
CA PHE A 159 -24.20 -8.74 10.50
C PHE A 159 -23.68 -8.22 9.16
N PHE A 160 -24.39 -8.51 8.07
CA PHE A 160 -24.00 -8.14 6.74
C PHE A 160 -25.13 -7.46 5.96
N LEU A 161 -24.75 -6.52 5.11
CA LEU A 161 -25.61 -5.98 4.05
C LEU A 161 -25.29 -6.76 2.77
N LEU A 162 -26.33 -7.24 2.07
CA LEU A 162 -26.17 -7.95 0.79
C LEU A 162 -26.33 -6.99 -0.37
N ARG A 163 -25.39 -7.04 -1.34
CA ARG A 163 -25.40 -6.21 -2.54
C ARG A 163 -24.93 -7.01 -3.76
N TYR A 164 -25.54 -6.78 -4.91
CA TYR A 164 -25.09 -7.36 -6.20
C TYR A 164 -23.78 -6.72 -6.67
N SER A 165 -23.59 -5.45 -6.38
CA SER A 165 -22.36 -4.73 -6.70
C SER A 165 -22.15 -3.57 -5.73
N VAL A 166 -20.92 -3.14 -5.60
CA VAL A 166 -20.55 -1.92 -4.87
C VAL A 166 -19.54 -1.14 -5.71
N PHE A 167 -19.81 0.13 -5.92
CA PHE A 167 -18.82 1.01 -6.54
C PHE A 167 -17.91 1.61 -5.44
N GLN A 168 -16.63 1.30 -5.51
CA GLN A 168 -15.63 1.90 -4.65
C GLN A 168 -15.02 3.12 -5.34
N ARG A 169 -15.05 4.26 -4.69
CA ARG A 169 -14.30 5.44 -5.15
C ARG A 169 -12.80 5.26 -4.89
N PRO A 170 -11.92 5.89 -5.69
CA PRO A 170 -10.51 5.97 -5.37
C PRO A 170 -10.30 6.45 -3.92
N TRP A 171 -9.35 5.83 -3.22
CA TRP A 171 -9.11 6.20 -1.82
C TRP A 171 -8.12 7.36 -1.74
N PRO A 172 -8.47 8.49 -1.11
CA PRO A 172 -7.58 9.63 -1.00
C PRO A 172 -6.26 9.26 -0.31
N GLY A 173 -5.15 9.83 -0.78
CA GLY A 173 -3.84 9.58 -0.19
C GLY A 173 -3.37 8.12 -0.30
N THR A 174 -3.82 7.35 -1.29
CA THR A 174 -3.31 6.01 -1.58
C THR A 174 -1.83 6.05 -1.97
N LEU A 175 -1.41 7.09 -2.67
CA LEU A 175 -0.01 7.36 -2.98
C LEU A 175 0.54 8.47 -2.06
N PRO A 176 1.85 8.48 -1.78
CA PRO A 176 2.47 9.59 -1.09
C PRO A 176 2.37 10.90 -1.91
N PRO A 177 2.53 12.07 -1.29
CA PRO A 177 2.62 13.32 -2.02
C PRO A 177 3.67 13.24 -3.14
N GLU A 178 3.32 13.70 -4.32
CA GLU A 178 4.03 13.46 -5.60
C GLU A 178 5.54 13.77 -5.53
N GLY A 179 5.93 14.81 -4.83
CA GLY A 179 7.34 15.22 -4.74
C GLY A 179 8.22 14.33 -3.84
N LEU A 180 7.68 13.60 -2.86
CA LEU A 180 8.49 12.90 -1.87
C LEU A 180 9.27 11.70 -2.43
N PRO A 181 8.66 10.75 -3.14
CA PRO A 181 9.39 9.62 -3.71
C PRO A 181 10.40 10.07 -4.77
N ARG A 182 10.05 11.08 -5.58
CA ARG A 182 10.94 11.66 -6.58
C ARG A 182 12.17 12.30 -5.94
N LYS A 183 11.98 13.10 -4.89
CA LYS A 183 13.09 13.72 -4.15
C LYS A 183 14.03 12.68 -3.54
N ALA A 184 13.49 11.62 -2.95
CA ALA A 184 14.29 10.54 -2.40
C ALA A 184 15.10 9.81 -3.47
N PHE A 185 14.47 9.52 -4.62
CA PHE A 185 15.14 8.93 -5.78
C PHE A 185 16.29 9.82 -6.26
N MET A 186 16.00 11.09 -6.55
CA MET A 186 17.01 12.03 -7.08
C MET A 186 18.17 12.21 -6.12
N ARG A 187 17.90 12.38 -4.83
CA ARG A 187 18.94 12.50 -3.80
C ARG A 187 19.85 11.28 -3.78
N ALA A 188 19.29 10.09 -3.71
CA ALA A 188 20.07 8.85 -3.66
C ALA A 188 20.87 8.60 -4.94
N PHE A 189 20.32 8.99 -6.11
CA PHE A 189 21.02 8.89 -7.38
C PHE A 189 22.22 9.85 -7.45
N TRP A 190 22.04 11.11 -7.03
CA TRP A 190 23.12 12.10 -6.98
C TRP A 190 24.21 11.71 -5.97
N GLU A 191 23.86 11.28 -4.77
CA GLU A 191 24.81 10.78 -3.77
C GLU A 191 25.64 9.61 -4.34
N TRP A 192 25.03 8.70 -5.07
CA TRP A 192 25.73 7.62 -5.74
C TRP A 192 26.65 8.13 -6.86
N LEU A 193 26.16 9.06 -7.71
CA LEU A 193 26.95 9.63 -8.80
C LEU A 193 28.19 10.37 -8.27
N GLU A 194 28.05 11.10 -7.19
CA GLU A 194 29.13 11.83 -6.52
C GLU A 194 30.08 10.91 -5.75
N GLY A 195 29.74 9.68 -5.54
CA GLY A 195 30.56 8.72 -4.81
C GLY A 195 30.53 8.93 -3.31
N ALA A 196 29.51 9.60 -2.78
CA ALA A 196 29.27 9.70 -1.36
C ALA A 196 29.01 8.28 -0.80
N ARG A 197 30.04 7.67 -0.21
CA ARG A 197 29.87 6.46 0.60
C ARG A 197 29.11 6.89 1.84
N LYS A 198 27.91 6.37 2.05
CA LYS A 198 27.36 6.35 3.41
C LYS A 198 28.37 5.59 4.25
N ARG A 199 29.06 6.27 5.15
CA ARG A 199 29.72 5.63 6.27
C ARG A 199 28.57 5.02 7.09
N THR A 200 28.50 3.72 7.06
CA THR A 200 27.69 2.92 8.00
C THR A 200 28.33 3.00 9.36
#